data_a603624c34629c3f1211c6e33b0bc4db
#
_entry.id   a603624c34629c3f1211c6e33b0bc4db
#
_cell.length_a   1.000
_cell.length_b   1.000
_cell.length_c   1.000
_cell.angle_alpha   90.00
_cell.angle_beta   90.00
_cell.angle_gamma   90.00
#
_symmetry.space_group_name_H-M   'P 1'
#
loop_
_entity.id
_entity.type
_entity.pdbx_description
1 polymer ?
#
loop_
_entity_poly.entity_id
_entity_poly.type
_entity_poly.pdbx_seq_one_letter_code
_entity_poly.pdbx_strand_id
1 'polypeptide(L)'
;MKKLIIPLALIILSLLLAFSLLSLDHEWGDDWASYLMQAVAVTKGDAQGFIERNTFTMRESTHFIGPDAYPWGYPTLLAPFVLACGPQNILCLKIINPILFALFLWVFYALLARRLAPLESALIVAVFAFSPLLLKFTDQIGSDIAFLFFSTLALLLVEQASDSFYKNILLGLALFFAFFIRTNGILLVPTLFCAQAFHYLQTTPRVFPGWKRLLTNEAIPYLVFGLLTFLNLALFPAGEGSHLAHLSQISLDSLGDNLTAYFAMPAFFFSDLPYPEIIYGLLLPFILGGIVLNFKRDFHLIAYLAFSYALFILWPEQQGIRFLFPLLPLLVYFAYRGMDAARFALTDAYPRLGLWLTRGFWLVIAASFAWTSLGLARNNLSHGRGPYGNVFDPLSIEMFEFVKSETPADAVVSFYKPRALRLFTDRASLLIDTCDGLTLADYMVLRKSRGDVDQISPEKIESCHVSVALTEIFSNKKFVVYQISPK
;
A
#
# COMPACT_ATOMS: atom_id res chain seq x y z
N MET A 1 19.94 -13.70 -24.33
CA MET A 1 20.52 -13.89 -22.99
C MET A 1 21.20 -12.62 -22.45
N LYS A 2 22.17 -11.98 -23.16
CA LYS A 2 22.89 -10.79 -22.64
C LYS A 2 21.98 -9.62 -22.19
N LYS A 3 20.83 -9.39 -22.81
CA LYS A 3 19.89 -8.30 -22.48
C LYS A 3 19.16 -8.46 -21.14
N LEU A 4 19.14 -9.66 -20.57
CA LEU A 4 18.44 -9.95 -19.30
C LEU A 4 19.39 -9.98 -18.08
N ILE A 5 20.70 -9.99 -18.28
CA ILE A 5 21.68 -10.10 -17.19
C ILE A 5 21.58 -8.90 -16.24
N ILE A 6 21.53 -7.67 -16.79
CA ILE A 6 21.48 -6.44 -15.99
C ILE A 6 20.19 -6.37 -15.14
N PRO A 7 18.99 -6.49 -15.71
CA PRO A 7 17.76 -6.43 -14.90
C PRO A 7 17.71 -7.55 -13.86
N LEU A 8 18.15 -8.77 -14.19
CA LEU A 8 18.18 -9.87 -13.23
C LEU A 8 19.13 -9.58 -12.06
N ALA A 9 20.33 -9.06 -12.37
CA ALA A 9 21.29 -8.65 -11.31
C ALA A 9 20.71 -7.55 -10.41
N LEU A 10 20.03 -6.54 -10.99
CA LEU A 10 19.37 -5.48 -10.21
C LEU A 10 18.28 -6.04 -9.30
N ILE A 11 17.47 -6.96 -9.80
CA ILE A 11 16.39 -7.59 -9.02
C ILE A 11 16.96 -8.43 -7.88
N ILE A 12 18.01 -9.21 -8.14
CA ILE A 12 18.69 -10.00 -7.10
C ILE A 12 19.31 -9.08 -6.03
N LEU A 13 19.99 -8.00 -6.43
CA LEU A 13 20.55 -7.04 -5.49
C LEU A 13 19.49 -6.35 -4.65
N SER A 14 18.38 -5.95 -5.28
CA SER A 14 17.22 -5.37 -4.60
C SER A 14 16.59 -6.36 -3.61
N LEU A 15 16.45 -7.62 -4.00
CA LEU A 15 15.90 -8.67 -3.13
C LEU A 15 16.82 -8.90 -1.90
N LEU A 16 18.13 -8.99 -2.10
CA LEU A 16 19.09 -9.11 -1.02
C LEU A 16 19.03 -7.90 -0.07
N LEU A 17 18.89 -6.70 -0.64
CA LEU A 17 18.77 -5.47 0.12
C LEU A 17 17.45 -5.45 0.93
N ALA A 18 16.33 -5.82 0.32
CA ALA A 18 15.04 -5.92 1.00
C ALA A 18 15.09 -6.93 2.17
N PHE A 19 15.68 -8.11 1.97
CA PHE A 19 15.89 -9.08 3.05
C PHE A 19 16.83 -8.56 4.16
N SER A 20 17.81 -7.72 3.82
CA SER A 20 18.71 -7.10 4.79
C SER A 20 18.00 -6.03 5.63
N LEU A 21 16.90 -5.46 5.13
CA LEU A 21 16.09 -4.46 5.83
C LEU A 21 15.01 -5.07 6.72
N LEU A 22 14.68 -6.36 6.58
CA LEU A 22 13.68 -6.99 7.45
C LEU A 22 14.09 -6.86 8.92
N SER A 23 13.16 -6.35 9.74
CA SER A 23 13.34 -6.12 11.17
C SER A 23 12.49 -7.07 12.02
N LEU A 24 12.89 -7.28 13.28
CA LEU A 24 12.15 -8.01 14.32
C LEU A 24 11.05 -7.17 14.98
N ASP A 25 10.86 -5.94 14.49
CA ASP A 25 9.88 -4.98 15.01
C ASP A 25 8.86 -4.61 13.92
N HIS A 26 7.79 -3.96 14.31
CA HIS A 26 6.81 -3.37 13.39
C HIS A 26 6.42 -1.99 13.90
N GLU A 27 6.25 -1.03 12.99
CA GLU A 27 5.76 0.30 13.35
C GLU A 27 4.37 0.24 13.98
N TRP A 28 4.11 1.19 14.89
CA TRP A 28 2.78 1.36 15.48
C TRP A 28 1.78 1.74 14.40
N GLY A 29 1.00 0.77 13.96
CA GLY A 29 -0.12 0.93 13.03
C GLY A 29 -1.16 -0.12 13.37
N ASP A 30 -2.42 0.13 13.03
CA ASP A 30 -3.50 -0.82 13.30
C ASP A 30 -3.76 -1.76 12.12
N ASP A 31 -3.40 -1.34 10.90
CA ASP A 31 -3.66 -2.07 9.67
C ASP A 31 -2.99 -3.45 9.67
N TRP A 32 -1.69 -3.51 10.03
CA TRP A 32 -0.92 -4.75 10.01
C TRP A 32 -1.46 -5.80 10.98
N ALA A 33 -1.93 -5.35 12.16
CA ALA A 33 -2.53 -6.23 13.15
C ALA A 33 -3.85 -6.82 12.62
N SER A 34 -4.65 -6.00 11.94
CA SER A 34 -5.86 -6.46 11.27
C SER A 34 -5.56 -7.47 10.16
N TYR A 35 -4.58 -7.19 9.27
CA TYR A 35 -4.17 -8.14 8.23
C TYR A 35 -3.72 -9.48 8.82
N LEU A 36 -2.97 -9.45 9.92
CA LEU A 36 -2.49 -10.67 10.58
C LEU A 36 -3.65 -11.45 11.23
N MET A 37 -4.55 -10.76 11.95
CA MET A 37 -5.74 -11.40 12.53
C MET A 37 -6.66 -11.96 11.44
N GLN A 38 -6.85 -11.26 10.33
CA GLN A 38 -7.60 -11.78 9.18
C GLN A 38 -6.92 -13.01 8.58
N ALA A 39 -5.59 -13.03 8.43
CA ALA A 39 -4.85 -14.18 7.93
C ALA A 39 -5.01 -15.40 8.87
N VAL A 40 -4.97 -15.19 10.20
CA VAL A 40 -5.28 -16.23 11.19
C VAL A 40 -6.73 -16.71 11.05
N ALA A 41 -7.68 -15.81 10.86
CA ALA A 41 -9.08 -16.16 10.65
C ALA A 41 -9.28 -16.98 9.35
N VAL A 42 -8.57 -16.65 8.27
CA VAL A 42 -8.56 -17.46 7.03
C VAL A 42 -8.05 -18.88 7.31
N THR A 43 -6.96 -19.03 8.08
CA THR A 43 -6.40 -20.36 8.37
C THR A 43 -7.32 -21.23 9.25
N LYS A 44 -8.18 -20.58 10.06
CA LYS A 44 -9.12 -21.26 10.98
C LYS A 44 -10.53 -21.40 10.40
N GLY A 45 -10.82 -20.76 9.25
CA GLY A 45 -12.19 -20.70 8.70
C GLY A 45 -13.13 -19.82 9.53
N ASP A 46 -12.61 -18.88 10.34
CA ASP A 46 -13.35 -18.02 11.27
C ASP A 46 -13.43 -16.55 10.79
N ALA A 47 -13.67 -16.35 9.50
CA ALA A 47 -13.74 -15.03 8.93
C ALA A 47 -14.90 -14.18 9.50
N GLN A 48 -16.05 -14.82 9.76
CA GLN A 48 -17.20 -14.16 10.34
C GLN A 48 -16.94 -13.72 11.79
N GLY A 49 -16.38 -14.59 12.62
CA GLY A 49 -16.03 -14.26 14.00
C GLY A 49 -14.96 -13.16 14.09
N PHE A 50 -14.03 -13.09 13.12
CA PHE A 50 -13.11 -11.96 13.03
C PHE A 50 -13.86 -10.63 12.82
N ILE A 51 -14.81 -10.58 11.87
CA ILE A 51 -15.58 -9.37 11.58
C ILE A 51 -16.37 -8.93 12.82
N GLU A 52 -17.10 -9.83 13.45
CA GLU A 52 -17.91 -9.52 14.64
C GLU A 52 -17.07 -8.87 15.74
N ARG A 53 -15.90 -9.47 16.05
CA ARG A 53 -14.98 -8.91 17.05
C ARG A 53 -14.41 -7.56 16.64
N ASN A 54 -14.11 -7.36 15.35
CA ASN A 54 -13.53 -6.11 14.88
C ASN A 54 -14.58 -5.00 14.70
N THR A 55 -15.83 -5.36 14.38
CA THR A 55 -16.98 -4.44 14.35
C THR A 55 -17.20 -3.81 15.71
N PHE A 56 -17.08 -4.57 16.80
CA PHE A 56 -17.10 -3.99 18.15
C PHE A 56 -16.04 -2.89 18.31
N THR A 57 -14.79 -3.19 17.98
CA THR A 57 -13.68 -2.21 18.04
C THR A 57 -13.98 -0.94 17.27
N MET A 58 -14.59 -1.07 16.09
CA MET A 58 -14.89 0.08 15.24
C MET A 58 -16.06 0.93 15.73
N ARG A 59 -17.15 0.27 16.15
CA ARG A 59 -18.38 0.96 16.56
C ARG A 59 -18.21 1.68 17.88
N GLU A 60 -17.49 1.06 18.81
CA GLU A 60 -17.36 1.57 20.19
C GLU A 60 -16.14 2.51 20.36
N SER A 61 -15.27 2.63 19.34
CA SER A 61 -14.19 3.62 19.37
C SER A 61 -14.74 5.04 19.16
N THR A 62 -14.25 5.99 19.92
CA THR A 62 -14.66 7.41 19.85
C THR A 62 -14.11 8.12 18.62
N HIS A 63 -13.12 7.50 17.94
CA HIS A 63 -12.51 8.00 16.72
C HIS A 63 -12.47 6.89 15.66
N PHE A 64 -12.59 7.26 14.37
CA PHE A 64 -12.53 6.30 13.27
C PHE A 64 -11.13 5.67 13.15
N ILE A 65 -11.05 4.35 13.24
CA ILE A 65 -9.80 3.58 13.21
C ILE A 65 -9.60 2.75 11.94
N GLY A 66 -10.46 2.90 10.95
CA GLY A 66 -10.44 2.15 9.69
C GLY A 66 -11.59 1.13 9.56
N PRO A 67 -11.63 0.33 8.48
CA PRO A 67 -12.71 -0.62 8.23
C PRO A 67 -12.67 -1.80 9.21
N ASP A 68 -13.80 -2.45 9.43
CA ASP A 68 -13.91 -3.68 10.23
C ASP A 68 -13.21 -4.88 9.56
N ALA A 69 -13.10 -4.90 8.24
CA ALA A 69 -12.23 -5.82 7.51
C ALA A 69 -11.59 -5.13 6.30
N TYR A 70 -10.28 -5.35 6.13
CA TYR A 70 -9.60 -5.03 4.88
C TYR A 70 -9.95 -6.06 3.81
N PRO A 71 -9.76 -5.75 2.50
CA PRO A 71 -9.91 -6.74 1.44
C PRO A 71 -9.11 -8.01 1.73
N TRP A 72 -9.74 -9.16 1.54
CA TRP A 72 -9.20 -10.47 1.97
C TRP A 72 -8.00 -10.97 1.17
N GLY A 73 -7.65 -10.30 0.08
CA GLY A 73 -6.56 -10.72 -0.81
C GLY A 73 -5.21 -10.79 -0.13
N TYR A 74 -4.78 -9.74 0.57
CA TYR A 74 -3.49 -9.75 1.26
C TYR A 74 -3.49 -10.71 2.46
N PRO A 75 -4.51 -10.77 3.33
CA PRO A 75 -4.62 -11.81 4.36
C PRO A 75 -4.54 -13.24 3.81
N THR A 76 -5.17 -13.51 2.66
CA THR A 76 -5.11 -14.82 2.00
C THR A 76 -3.69 -15.15 1.52
N LEU A 77 -2.95 -14.17 0.97
CA LEU A 77 -1.54 -14.34 0.62
C LEU A 77 -0.65 -14.55 1.85
N LEU A 78 -1.00 -13.97 2.99
CA LEU A 78 -0.26 -14.10 4.25
C LEU A 78 -0.55 -15.43 4.98
N ALA A 79 -1.74 -16.00 4.79
CA ALA A 79 -2.19 -17.21 5.50
C ALA A 79 -1.23 -18.41 5.39
N PRO A 80 -0.61 -18.76 4.25
CA PRO A 80 0.39 -19.81 4.18
C PRO A 80 1.60 -19.59 5.10
N PHE A 81 2.04 -18.35 5.27
CA PHE A 81 3.14 -17.99 6.17
C PHE A 81 2.73 -18.11 7.64
N VAL A 82 1.48 -17.75 7.97
CA VAL A 82 0.89 -17.98 9.30
C VAL A 82 0.86 -19.47 9.62
N LEU A 83 0.45 -20.33 8.69
CA LEU A 83 0.45 -21.78 8.85
C LEU A 83 1.86 -22.36 9.03
N ALA A 84 2.83 -21.87 8.25
CA ALA A 84 4.19 -22.39 8.25
C ALA A 84 5.01 -21.96 9.47
N CYS A 85 4.85 -20.73 9.94
CA CYS A 85 5.74 -20.11 10.93
C CYS A 85 5.03 -19.69 12.21
N GLY A 86 3.71 -19.74 12.24
CA GLY A 86 2.89 -19.17 13.32
C GLY A 86 2.73 -17.63 13.22
N PRO A 87 1.70 -17.09 13.88
CA PRO A 87 1.39 -15.64 13.80
C PRO A 87 2.36 -14.74 14.58
N GLN A 88 3.26 -15.32 15.39
CA GLN A 88 4.22 -14.57 16.21
C GLN A 88 5.59 -14.39 15.53
N ASN A 89 5.87 -15.14 14.46
CA ASN A 89 7.14 -15.03 13.76
C ASN A 89 7.13 -13.90 12.73
N ILE A 90 7.31 -12.67 13.21
CA ILE A 90 7.18 -11.46 12.38
C ILE A 90 8.11 -11.45 11.16
N LEU A 91 9.34 -11.97 11.28
CA LEU A 91 10.28 -12.02 10.16
C LEU A 91 9.78 -12.94 9.04
N CYS A 92 9.24 -14.10 9.40
CA CYS A 92 8.67 -15.04 8.42
C CYS A 92 7.46 -14.42 7.70
N LEU A 93 6.58 -13.73 8.44
CA LEU A 93 5.39 -13.10 7.89
C LEU A 93 5.72 -11.97 6.90
N LYS A 94 6.86 -11.29 7.08
CA LYS A 94 7.30 -10.22 6.19
C LYS A 94 7.92 -10.72 4.88
N ILE A 95 8.35 -11.99 4.77
CA ILE A 95 9.07 -12.53 3.59
C ILE A 95 8.29 -12.35 2.29
N ILE A 96 6.97 -12.36 2.33
CA ILE A 96 6.13 -12.24 1.15
C ILE A 96 6.36 -10.93 0.39
N ASN A 97 6.57 -9.81 1.10
CA ASN A 97 6.70 -8.50 0.47
C ASN A 97 8.00 -8.31 -0.33
N PRO A 98 9.21 -8.70 0.15
CA PRO A 98 10.40 -8.76 -0.70
C PRO A 98 10.23 -9.58 -1.98
N ILE A 99 9.53 -10.73 -1.90
CA ILE A 99 9.27 -11.58 -3.07
C ILE A 99 8.35 -10.86 -4.06
N LEU A 100 7.24 -10.30 -3.59
CA LEU A 100 6.31 -9.54 -4.43
C LEU A 100 6.96 -8.29 -5.03
N PHE A 101 7.87 -7.65 -4.30
CA PHE A 101 8.64 -6.52 -4.81
C PHE A 101 9.59 -6.93 -5.93
N ALA A 102 10.29 -8.05 -5.80
CA ALA A 102 11.13 -8.58 -6.87
C ALA A 102 10.30 -8.93 -8.13
N LEU A 103 9.12 -9.51 -7.95
CA LEU A 103 8.17 -9.78 -9.03
C LEU A 103 7.65 -8.48 -9.68
N PHE A 104 7.36 -7.45 -8.89
CA PHE A 104 7.03 -6.12 -9.40
C PHE A 104 8.15 -5.56 -10.29
N LEU A 105 9.40 -5.56 -9.83
CA LEU A 105 10.54 -5.07 -10.61
C LEU A 105 10.69 -5.82 -11.94
N TRP A 106 10.46 -7.13 -11.94
CA TRP A 106 10.49 -7.94 -13.17
C TRP A 106 9.38 -7.55 -14.15
N VAL A 107 8.14 -7.43 -13.66
CA VAL A 107 6.98 -7.04 -14.47
C VAL A 107 7.14 -5.61 -14.97
N PHE A 108 7.63 -4.71 -14.15
CA PHE A 108 7.89 -3.32 -14.52
C PHE A 108 9.00 -3.22 -15.59
N TYR A 109 10.08 -3.99 -15.45
CA TYR A 109 11.08 -4.10 -16.52
C TYR A 109 10.44 -4.59 -17.83
N ALA A 110 9.60 -5.62 -17.78
CA ALA A 110 8.92 -6.14 -18.96
C ALA A 110 7.99 -5.10 -19.62
N LEU A 111 7.32 -4.27 -18.82
CA LEU A 111 6.51 -3.15 -19.29
C LEU A 111 7.36 -2.08 -19.98
N LEU A 112 8.49 -1.71 -19.38
CA LEU A 112 9.41 -0.70 -19.92
C LEU A 112 10.16 -1.18 -21.16
N ALA A 113 10.59 -2.45 -21.20
CA ALA A 113 11.38 -3.01 -22.31
C ALA A 113 10.63 -3.04 -23.65
N ARG A 114 9.31 -2.82 -23.63
CA ARG A 114 8.48 -2.63 -24.84
C ARG A 114 8.52 -1.19 -25.37
N ARG A 115 9.01 -0.25 -24.57
CA ARG A 115 8.94 1.21 -24.79
C ARG A 115 10.29 1.88 -24.87
N LEU A 116 11.25 1.34 -24.15
CA LEU A 116 12.58 1.89 -23.98
C LEU A 116 13.64 0.86 -24.39
N ALA A 117 14.85 1.34 -24.68
CA ALA A 117 15.98 0.44 -24.88
C ALA A 117 16.35 -0.26 -23.57
N PRO A 118 17.03 -1.43 -23.62
CA PRO A 118 17.28 -2.25 -22.44
C PRO A 118 18.02 -1.54 -21.30
N LEU A 119 18.97 -0.64 -21.64
CA LEU A 119 19.73 0.13 -20.66
C LEU A 119 18.85 1.14 -19.93
N GLU A 120 18.02 1.88 -20.66
CA GLU A 120 17.09 2.85 -20.11
C GLU A 120 16.02 2.18 -19.21
N SER A 121 15.50 1.02 -19.68
CA SER A 121 14.58 0.23 -18.88
C SER A 121 15.22 -0.24 -17.57
N ALA A 122 16.46 -0.73 -17.62
CA ALA A 122 17.20 -1.15 -16.44
C ALA A 122 17.50 0.02 -15.48
N LEU A 123 17.83 1.20 -16.04
CA LEU A 123 18.11 2.40 -15.25
C LEU A 123 16.86 2.88 -14.48
N ILE A 124 15.70 2.94 -15.15
CA ILE A 124 14.45 3.29 -14.46
C ILE A 124 14.08 2.23 -13.41
N VAL A 125 14.23 0.94 -13.72
CA VAL A 125 14.02 -0.13 -12.73
C VAL A 125 14.96 0.02 -11.53
N ALA A 126 16.24 0.43 -11.73
CA ALA A 126 17.18 0.65 -10.65
C ALA A 126 16.73 1.75 -9.66
N VAL A 127 16.05 2.80 -10.14
CA VAL A 127 15.47 3.84 -9.27
C VAL A 127 14.49 3.22 -8.28
N PHE A 128 13.62 2.30 -8.73
CA PHE A 128 12.66 1.60 -7.88
C PHE A 128 13.31 0.51 -7.03
N ALA A 129 14.23 -0.26 -7.62
CA ALA A 129 14.93 -1.36 -6.96
C ALA A 129 15.70 -0.91 -5.70
N PHE A 130 16.18 0.33 -5.70
CA PHE A 130 16.95 0.91 -4.60
C PHE A 130 16.23 2.03 -3.84
N SER A 131 14.95 2.31 -4.15
CA SER A 131 14.16 3.32 -3.44
C SER A 131 14.03 2.99 -1.95
N PRO A 132 14.55 3.84 -1.05
CA PRO A 132 14.44 3.61 0.41
C PRO A 132 12.97 3.54 0.83
N LEU A 133 12.11 4.40 0.26
CA LEU A 133 10.68 4.41 0.52
C LEU A 133 10.04 3.04 0.25
N LEU A 134 10.22 2.48 -0.94
CA LEU A 134 9.60 1.19 -1.29
C LEU A 134 10.21 0.02 -0.52
N LEU A 135 11.52 0.04 -0.31
CA LEU A 135 12.22 -0.97 0.48
C LEU A 135 11.77 -0.96 1.95
N LYS A 136 11.49 0.21 2.54
CA LYS A 136 10.89 0.31 3.88
C LYS A 136 9.53 -0.41 3.92
N PHE A 137 8.71 -0.27 2.87
CA PHE A 137 7.41 -0.95 2.79
C PHE A 137 7.54 -2.48 2.56
N THR A 138 8.70 -3.00 2.14
CA THR A 138 8.93 -4.44 2.13
C THR A 138 9.10 -5.02 3.54
N ASP A 139 9.48 -4.21 4.54
CA ASP A 139 9.58 -4.59 5.95
C ASP A 139 8.25 -4.44 6.72
N GLN A 140 7.15 -4.18 6.05
CA GLN A 140 5.83 -4.04 6.68
C GLN A 140 4.89 -5.19 6.31
N ILE A 141 4.02 -5.58 7.23
CA ILE A 141 2.85 -6.43 6.92
C ILE A 141 1.77 -5.49 6.38
N GLY A 142 1.66 -5.41 5.06
CA GLY A 142 0.74 -4.48 4.39
C GLY A 142 0.51 -4.82 2.93
N SER A 143 -0.62 -4.44 2.42
CA SER A 143 -1.09 -4.75 1.06
C SER A 143 -0.41 -3.93 -0.06
N ASP A 144 0.39 -2.92 0.30
CA ASP A 144 0.90 -1.90 -0.64
C ASP A 144 1.79 -2.49 -1.74
N ILE A 145 2.77 -3.33 -1.37
CA ILE A 145 3.69 -3.97 -2.32
C ILE A 145 2.96 -5.02 -3.17
N ALA A 146 2.03 -5.77 -2.58
CA ALA A 146 1.21 -6.72 -3.32
C ALA A 146 0.34 -6.01 -4.36
N PHE A 147 -0.29 -4.89 -3.99
CA PHE A 147 -1.08 -4.09 -4.90
C PHE A 147 -0.25 -3.46 -6.01
N LEU A 148 0.95 -2.95 -5.71
CA LEU A 148 1.90 -2.44 -6.68
C LEU A 148 2.26 -3.51 -7.73
N PHE A 149 2.50 -4.75 -7.31
CA PHE A 149 2.80 -5.86 -8.22
C PHE A 149 1.60 -6.21 -9.11
N PHE A 150 0.42 -6.48 -8.53
CA PHE A 150 -0.73 -6.96 -9.32
C PHE A 150 -1.30 -5.87 -10.24
N SER A 151 -1.28 -4.59 -9.82
CA SER A 151 -1.69 -3.49 -10.69
C SER A 151 -0.74 -3.30 -11.88
N THR A 152 0.59 -3.38 -11.65
CA THR A 152 1.57 -3.31 -12.73
C THR A 152 1.47 -4.51 -13.67
N LEU A 153 1.21 -5.71 -13.13
CA LEU A 153 0.97 -6.93 -13.93
C LEU A 153 -0.28 -6.78 -14.80
N ALA A 154 -1.38 -6.28 -14.23
CA ALA A 154 -2.59 -6.02 -15.00
C ALA A 154 -2.34 -5.04 -16.14
N LEU A 155 -1.65 -3.91 -15.89
CA LEU A 155 -1.30 -2.93 -16.93
C LEU A 155 -0.41 -3.52 -18.03
N LEU A 156 0.55 -4.38 -17.70
CA LEU A 156 1.35 -5.11 -18.68
C LEU A 156 0.49 -6.05 -19.53
N LEU A 157 -0.47 -6.75 -18.90
CA LEU A 157 -1.34 -7.70 -19.59
C LEU A 157 -2.41 -7.01 -20.45
N VAL A 158 -2.91 -5.83 -20.04
CA VAL A 158 -3.79 -4.98 -20.89
C VAL A 158 -3.12 -4.69 -22.23
N GLU A 159 -1.85 -4.36 -22.22
CA GLU A 159 -1.08 -4.13 -23.46
C GLU A 159 -0.89 -5.42 -24.28
N GLN A 160 -0.86 -6.56 -23.61
CA GLN A 160 -0.69 -7.87 -24.26
C GLN A 160 -2.02 -8.55 -24.60
N ALA A 161 -3.16 -7.92 -24.21
CA ALA A 161 -4.48 -8.43 -24.54
C ALA A 161 -4.56 -8.68 -26.07
N SER A 162 -4.70 -9.91 -26.44
CA SER A 162 -4.61 -10.38 -27.82
C SER A 162 -5.68 -11.45 -28.02
N ASP A 163 -5.75 -12.00 -29.24
CA ASP A 163 -6.62 -13.13 -29.56
C ASP A 163 -6.30 -14.44 -28.79
N SER A 164 -5.38 -14.36 -27.80
CA SER A 164 -5.01 -15.51 -26.96
C SER A 164 -5.92 -15.65 -25.75
N PHE A 165 -6.71 -16.72 -25.73
CA PHE A 165 -7.59 -17.09 -24.61
C PHE A 165 -6.86 -17.10 -23.25
N TYR A 166 -5.68 -17.74 -23.17
CA TYR A 166 -4.92 -17.84 -21.93
C TYR A 166 -4.44 -16.49 -21.38
N LYS A 167 -4.04 -15.56 -22.27
CA LYS A 167 -3.62 -14.22 -21.84
C LYS A 167 -4.79 -13.43 -21.28
N ASN A 168 -5.96 -13.57 -21.85
CA ASN A 168 -7.18 -12.92 -21.39
C ASN A 168 -7.66 -13.49 -20.05
N ILE A 169 -7.49 -14.79 -19.79
CA ILE A 169 -7.69 -15.36 -18.45
C ILE A 169 -6.70 -14.77 -17.46
N LEU A 170 -5.39 -14.73 -17.79
CA LEU A 170 -4.38 -14.14 -16.91
C LEU A 170 -4.65 -12.66 -16.61
N LEU A 171 -5.14 -11.91 -17.59
CA LEU A 171 -5.56 -10.53 -17.37
C LEU A 171 -6.73 -10.46 -16.38
N GLY A 172 -7.78 -11.28 -16.58
CA GLY A 172 -8.90 -11.36 -15.64
C GLY A 172 -8.47 -11.72 -14.21
N LEU A 173 -7.54 -12.67 -14.08
CA LEU A 173 -6.93 -13.02 -12.79
C LEU A 173 -6.17 -11.82 -12.18
N ALA A 174 -5.35 -11.12 -12.97
CA ALA A 174 -4.58 -9.98 -12.48
C ALA A 174 -5.50 -8.81 -12.04
N LEU A 175 -6.57 -8.53 -12.78
CA LEU A 175 -7.60 -7.56 -12.41
C LEU A 175 -8.26 -7.95 -11.08
N PHE A 176 -8.65 -9.22 -10.94
CA PHE A 176 -9.26 -9.72 -9.72
C PHE A 176 -8.29 -9.62 -8.53
N PHE A 177 -7.06 -10.09 -8.66
CA PHE A 177 -6.11 -10.03 -7.54
C PHE A 177 -5.77 -8.61 -7.14
N ALA A 178 -5.66 -7.67 -8.08
CA ALA A 178 -5.49 -6.26 -7.74
C ALA A 178 -6.67 -5.73 -6.91
N PHE A 179 -7.92 -6.03 -7.31
CA PHE A 179 -9.13 -5.67 -6.58
C PHE A 179 -9.26 -6.41 -5.23
N PHE A 180 -8.96 -7.70 -5.20
CA PHE A 180 -9.03 -8.54 -4.01
C PHE A 180 -8.03 -8.10 -2.92
N ILE A 181 -6.90 -7.50 -3.32
CA ILE A 181 -5.89 -6.95 -2.41
C ILE A 181 -6.24 -5.53 -1.95
N ARG A 182 -6.74 -4.69 -2.86
CA ARG A 182 -7.20 -3.33 -2.54
C ARG A 182 -8.39 -2.95 -3.42
N THR A 183 -9.42 -2.39 -2.82
CA THR A 183 -10.66 -2.03 -3.53
C THR A 183 -10.45 -1.07 -4.70
N ASN A 184 -9.45 -0.17 -4.63
CA ASN A 184 -9.11 0.72 -5.74
C ASN A 184 -8.52 -0.01 -6.97
N GLY A 185 -8.19 -1.30 -6.87
CA GLY A 185 -7.89 -2.16 -8.01
C GLY A 185 -9.04 -2.29 -9.01
N ILE A 186 -10.29 -2.00 -8.62
CA ILE A 186 -11.44 -1.90 -9.52
C ILE A 186 -11.21 -0.93 -10.68
N LEU A 187 -10.37 0.11 -10.50
CA LEU A 187 -10.07 1.10 -11.54
C LEU A 187 -9.36 0.52 -12.77
N LEU A 188 -8.76 -0.65 -12.64
CA LEU A 188 -8.18 -1.37 -13.78
C LEU A 188 -9.23 -1.90 -14.74
N VAL A 189 -10.47 -2.13 -14.29
CA VAL A 189 -11.58 -2.60 -15.13
C VAL A 189 -12.02 -1.52 -16.13
N PRO A 190 -12.39 -0.28 -15.73
CA PRO A 190 -12.66 0.80 -16.67
C PRO A 190 -11.42 1.18 -17.49
N THR A 191 -10.20 1.02 -16.95
CA THR A 191 -8.96 1.21 -17.71
C THR A 191 -8.88 0.25 -18.90
N LEU A 192 -9.15 -1.04 -18.69
CA LEU A 192 -9.23 -2.04 -19.75
C LEU A 192 -10.30 -1.68 -20.78
N PHE A 193 -11.50 -1.32 -20.32
CA PHE A 193 -12.60 -0.93 -21.20
C PHE A 193 -12.23 0.25 -22.09
N CYS A 194 -11.66 1.32 -21.51
CA CYS A 194 -11.19 2.48 -22.26
C CYS A 194 -10.08 2.13 -23.24
N ALA A 195 -9.15 1.23 -22.86
CA ALA A 195 -8.08 0.77 -23.75
C ALA A 195 -8.64 0.02 -24.97
N GLN A 196 -9.60 -0.89 -24.76
CA GLN A 196 -10.30 -1.61 -25.84
C GLN A 196 -11.08 -0.65 -26.73
N ALA A 197 -11.90 0.24 -26.15
CA ALA A 197 -12.65 1.25 -26.91
C ALA A 197 -11.74 2.15 -27.75
N PHE A 198 -10.63 2.62 -27.18
CA PHE A 198 -9.65 3.45 -27.86
C PHE A 198 -8.98 2.71 -29.03
N HIS A 199 -8.64 1.44 -28.84
CA HIS A 199 -8.10 0.59 -29.90
C HIS A 199 -9.06 0.49 -31.09
N TYR A 200 -10.37 0.28 -30.84
CA TYR A 200 -11.39 0.24 -31.90
C TYR A 200 -11.55 1.56 -32.63
N LEU A 201 -11.48 2.68 -31.91
CA LEU A 201 -11.58 4.01 -32.53
C LEU A 201 -10.39 4.33 -33.46
N GLN A 202 -9.24 3.70 -33.23
CA GLN A 202 -8.04 3.89 -34.05
C GLN A 202 -7.94 2.95 -35.24
N THR A 203 -8.65 1.82 -35.23
CA THR A 203 -8.63 0.85 -36.35
C THR A 203 -9.40 1.40 -37.57
N THR A 204 -8.76 1.40 -38.72
CA THR A 204 -9.38 1.76 -40.00
C THR A 204 -9.33 0.58 -40.99
N PRO A 205 -10.45 0.16 -41.60
CA PRO A 205 -11.82 0.66 -41.42
C PRO A 205 -12.35 0.36 -40.01
N ARG A 206 -13.24 1.21 -39.48
CA ARG A 206 -13.94 1.02 -38.18
C ARG A 206 -14.87 -0.19 -38.29
N VAL A 207 -14.27 -1.37 -38.26
CA VAL A 207 -15.02 -2.63 -38.24
C VAL A 207 -15.31 -2.94 -36.78
N PHE A 208 -16.56 -2.84 -36.37
CA PHE A 208 -16.99 -3.37 -35.08
C PHE A 208 -16.63 -4.87 -35.04
N PRO A 209 -15.96 -5.36 -34.00
CA PRO A 209 -15.66 -6.77 -33.92
C PRO A 209 -16.98 -7.57 -33.94
N GLY A 210 -17.00 -8.62 -34.73
CA GLY A 210 -18.17 -9.51 -34.74
C GLY A 210 -18.49 -9.99 -33.32
N TRP A 211 -19.75 -10.17 -32.98
CA TRP A 211 -20.21 -10.64 -31.66
C TRP A 211 -19.44 -11.84 -31.12
N LYS A 212 -18.99 -12.74 -32.00
CA LYS A 212 -18.15 -13.89 -31.62
C LYS A 212 -16.81 -13.46 -31.02
N ARG A 213 -16.13 -12.48 -31.58
CA ARG A 213 -14.84 -12.01 -31.08
C ARG A 213 -14.99 -11.25 -29.75
N LEU A 214 -16.03 -10.42 -29.64
CA LEU A 214 -16.38 -9.75 -28.39
C LEU A 214 -16.62 -10.76 -27.26
N LEU A 215 -17.43 -11.79 -27.51
CA LEU A 215 -17.79 -12.79 -26.50
C LEU A 215 -16.68 -13.79 -26.20
N THR A 216 -15.83 -14.12 -27.19
CA THR A 216 -14.82 -15.18 -27.02
C THR A 216 -13.49 -14.68 -26.46
N ASN A 217 -13.08 -13.46 -26.74
CA ASN A 217 -11.75 -13.00 -26.35
C ASN A 217 -11.78 -11.73 -25.47
N GLU A 218 -12.56 -10.73 -25.85
CA GLU A 218 -12.49 -9.43 -25.19
C GLU A 218 -13.31 -9.37 -23.90
N ALA A 219 -14.38 -10.16 -23.81
CA ALA A 219 -15.19 -10.29 -22.61
C ALA A 219 -14.54 -11.22 -21.54
N ILE A 220 -13.61 -12.10 -21.92
CA ILE A 220 -13.02 -13.09 -21.01
C ILE A 220 -12.44 -12.44 -19.74
N PRO A 221 -11.63 -11.36 -19.80
CA PRO A 221 -11.08 -10.76 -18.58
C PRO A 221 -12.17 -10.30 -17.61
N TYR A 222 -13.28 -9.74 -18.13
CA TYR A 222 -14.41 -9.29 -17.31
C TYR A 222 -15.20 -10.46 -16.72
N LEU A 223 -15.38 -11.54 -17.49
CA LEU A 223 -16.06 -12.75 -17.02
C LEU A 223 -15.27 -13.44 -15.91
N VAL A 224 -13.95 -13.56 -16.08
CA VAL A 224 -13.05 -14.12 -15.05
C VAL A 224 -13.07 -13.22 -13.81
N PHE A 225 -12.92 -11.90 -13.98
CA PHE A 225 -13.01 -10.94 -12.88
C PHE A 225 -14.34 -11.04 -12.15
N GLY A 226 -15.47 -11.03 -12.88
CA GLY A 226 -16.82 -11.09 -12.31
C GLY A 226 -17.09 -12.40 -11.57
N LEU A 227 -16.69 -13.54 -12.15
CA LEU A 227 -16.84 -14.85 -11.52
C LEU A 227 -16.03 -14.92 -10.20
N LEU A 228 -14.78 -14.49 -10.21
CA LEU A 228 -13.95 -14.53 -9.01
C LEU A 228 -14.41 -13.53 -7.95
N THR A 229 -14.92 -12.37 -8.37
CA THR A 229 -15.53 -11.40 -7.44
C THR A 229 -16.79 -11.99 -6.81
N PHE A 230 -17.63 -12.67 -7.58
CA PHE A 230 -18.81 -13.37 -7.05
C PHE A 230 -18.40 -14.47 -6.06
N LEU A 231 -17.41 -15.28 -6.38
CA LEU A 231 -16.88 -16.30 -5.46
C LEU A 231 -16.30 -15.67 -4.19
N ASN A 232 -15.60 -14.56 -4.32
CA ASN A 232 -15.08 -13.82 -3.15
C ASN A 232 -16.21 -13.37 -2.22
N LEU A 233 -17.28 -12.80 -2.75
CA LEU A 233 -18.45 -12.38 -1.98
C LEU A 233 -19.20 -13.57 -1.33
N ALA A 234 -19.12 -14.75 -1.94
CA ALA A 234 -19.74 -15.98 -1.39
C ALA A 234 -18.86 -16.64 -0.30
N LEU A 235 -17.54 -16.50 -0.37
CA LEU A 235 -16.59 -17.17 0.53
C LEU A 235 -16.19 -16.31 1.72
N PHE A 236 -16.12 -14.99 1.54
CA PHE A 236 -15.68 -14.08 2.57
C PHE A 236 -16.80 -13.12 2.95
N PRO A 237 -17.10 -12.98 4.25
CA PRO A 237 -18.10 -12.03 4.71
C PRO A 237 -17.65 -10.60 4.38
N ALA A 238 -18.62 -9.77 3.99
CA ALA A 238 -18.41 -8.34 3.85
C ALA A 238 -18.46 -7.69 5.23
N GLY A 239 -17.51 -6.79 5.50
CA GLY A 239 -17.58 -5.95 6.69
C GLY A 239 -18.73 -4.94 6.59
N GLU A 240 -19.17 -4.41 7.71
CA GLU A 240 -20.06 -3.26 7.78
C GLU A 240 -19.27 -1.98 7.48
N GLY A 241 -19.80 -1.10 6.70
CA GLY A 241 -19.14 0.15 6.31
C GLY A 241 -18.86 0.21 4.81
N SER A 242 -19.87 0.60 4.06
CA SER A 242 -19.69 0.89 2.63
C SER A 242 -18.79 2.11 2.47
N HIS A 243 -17.65 1.95 1.79
CA HIS A 243 -16.85 3.07 1.32
C HIS A 243 -17.68 4.11 0.51
N LEU A 244 -18.81 3.69 -0.05
CA LEU A 244 -19.73 4.58 -0.74
C LEU A 244 -20.44 5.57 0.21
N ALA A 245 -20.58 5.25 1.49
CA ALA A 245 -21.14 6.19 2.48
C ALA A 245 -20.23 7.41 2.67
N HIS A 246 -18.92 7.26 2.51
CA HIS A 246 -17.97 8.37 2.59
C HIS A 246 -18.12 9.35 1.41
N LEU A 247 -18.63 8.92 0.27
CA LEU A 247 -18.83 9.81 -0.88
C LEU A 247 -19.87 10.92 -0.60
N SER A 248 -20.77 10.74 0.37
CA SER A 248 -21.71 11.79 0.80
C SER A 248 -21.04 12.96 1.54
N GLN A 249 -19.78 12.80 1.95
CA GLN A 249 -19.01 13.81 2.70
C GLN A 249 -18.14 14.69 1.79
N ILE A 250 -18.22 14.52 0.46
CA ILE A 250 -17.45 15.33 -0.50
C ILE A 250 -17.90 16.79 -0.42
N SER A 251 -16.94 17.69 -0.24
CA SER A 251 -17.13 19.15 -0.28
C SER A 251 -16.24 19.78 -1.35
N LEU A 252 -16.56 20.99 -1.79
CA LEU A 252 -15.70 21.73 -2.73
C LEU A 252 -14.33 22.07 -2.12
N ASP A 253 -14.30 22.34 -0.82
CA ASP A 253 -13.06 22.65 -0.11
C ASP A 253 -12.16 21.42 -0.06
N SER A 254 -12.72 20.23 0.29
CA SER A 254 -11.96 18.97 0.29
C SER A 254 -11.41 18.61 -1.09
N LEU A 255 -12.12 18.94 -2.18
CA LEU A 255 -11.63 18.74 -3.55
C LEU A 255 -10.39 19.60 -3.85
N GLY A 256 -10.40 20.87 -3.45
CA GLY A 256 -9.27 21.81 -3.65
C GLY A 256 -8.03 21.37 -2.87
N ASP A 257 -8.22 21.01 -1.61
CA ASP A 257 -7.16 20.52 -0.73
C ASP A 257 -6.56 19.20 -1.25
N ASN A 258 -7.40 18.25 -1.64
CA ASN A 258 -6.96 16.98 -2.20
C ASN A 258 -6.23 17.16 -3.53
N LEU A 259 -6.73 18.01 -4.42
CA LEU A 259 -6.05 18.31 -5.67
C LEU A 259 -4.63 18.80 -5.41
N THR A 260 -4.47 19.77 -4.52
CA THR A 260 -3.16 20.33 -4.17
C THR A 260 -2.26 19.28 -3.53
N ALA A 261 -2.79 18.52 -2.56
CA ALA A 261 -2.04 17.49 -1.84
C ALA A 261 -1.56 16.38 -2.79
N TYR A 262 -2.45 15.80 -3.62
CA TYR A 262 -2.07 14.69 -4.50
C TYR A 262 -1.18 15.11 -5.67
N PHE A 263 -1.21 16.37 -6.09
CA PHE A 263 -0.23 16.87 -7.06
C PHE A 263 1.16 17.10 -6.44
N ALA A 264 1.24 17.47 -5.16
CA ALA A 264 2.50 17.64 -4.44
C ALA A 264 3.08 16.31 -3.92
N MET A 265 2.22 15.37 -3.55
CA MET A 265 2.57 14.12 -2.85
C MET A 265 3.64 13.26 -3.56
N PRO A 266 3.73 13.17 -4.91
CA PRO A 266 4.80 12.41 -5.55
C PRO A 266 6.22 12.90 -5.21
N ALA A 267 6.38 14.12 -4.69
CA ALA A 267 7.67 14.61 -4.18
C ALA A 267 8.22 13.72 -3.05
N PHE A 268 7.35 13.11 -2.23
CA PHE A 268 7.75 12.19 -1.17
C PHE A 268 8.50 10.95 -1.67
N PHE A 269 8.38 10.60 -2.95
CA PHE A 269 9.19 9.54 -3.54
C PHE A 269 10.69 9.87 -3.51
N PHE A 270 11.02 11.16 -3.48
CA PHE A 270 12.38 11.69 -3.45
C PHE A 270 12.79 12.19 -2.05
N SER A 271 12.04 11.87 -0.98
CA SER A 271 12.27 12.38 0.39
C SER A 271 13.66 12.07 0.96
N ASP A 272 14.31 11.02 0.46
CA ASP A 272 15.67 10.66 0.85
C ASP A 272 16.76 11.44 0.07
N LEU A 273 16.36 12.35 -0.80
CA LEU A 273 17.23 13.26 -1.54
C LEU A 273 17.09 14.70 -1.01
N PRO A 274 18.12 15.54 -1.18
CA PRO A 274 17.98 16.96 -0.85
C PRO A 274 16.96 17.62 -1.80
N TYR A 275 16.10 18.46 -1.23
CA TYR A 275 15.12 19.27 -1.95
C TYR A 275 14.14 18.44 -2.82
N PRO A 276 13.41 17.46 -2.27
CA PRO A 276 12.53 16.56 -3.02
C PRO A 276 11.46 17.30 -3.82
N GLU A 277 10.92 18.39 -3.29
CA GLU A 277 9.90 19.23 -3.96
C GLU A 277 10.47 19.92 -5.21
N ILE A 278 11.73 20.35 -5.18
CA ILE A 278 12.41 20.96 -6.34
C ILE A 278 12.66 19.89 -7.40
N ILE A 279 13.12 18.70 -7.01
CA ILE A 279 13.35 17.59 -7.94
C ILE A 279 12.04 17.25 -8.65
N TYR A 280 10.96 17.07 -7.89
CA TYR A 280 9.66 16.75 -8.47
C TYR A 280 9.11 17.89 -9.33
N GLY A 281 9.20 19.13 -8.85
CA GLY A 281 8.77 20.31 -9.60
C GLY A 281 9.48 20.46 -10.94
N LEU A 282 10.79 20.15 -11.01
CA LEU A 282 11.56 20.11 -12.26
C LEU A 282 11.14 18.94 -13.17
N LEU A 283 10.70 17.83 -12.62
CA LEU A 283 10.21 16.67 -13.40
C LEU A 283 8.79 16.88 -13.94
N LEU A 284 7.97 17.70 -13.30
CA LEU A 284 6.56 17.88 -13.65
C LEU A 284 6.32 18.28 -15.10
N PRO A 285 7.02 19.27 -15.70
CA PRO A 285 6.88 19.59 -17.12
C PRO A 285 7.20 18.40 -18.05
N PHE A 286 8.20 17.58 -17.67
CA PHE A 286 8.57 16.40 -18.45
C PHE A 286 7.51 15.28 -18.29
N ILE A 287 6.91 15.11 -17.09
CA ILE A 287 5.79 14.18 -16.89
C ILE A 287 4.63 14.57 -17.83
N LEU A 288 4.21 15.83 -17.80
CA LEU A 288 3.11 16.33 -18.63
C LEU A 288 3.43 16.21 -20.12
N GLY A 289 4.64 16.63 -20.54
CA GLY A 289 5.12 16.46 -21.91
C GLY A 289 5.16 15.00 -22.34
N GLY A 290 5.65 14.11 -21.48
CA GLY A 290 5.68 12.66 -21.72
C GLY A 290 4.29 12.05 -21.90
N ILE A 291 3.31 12.46 -21.09
CA ILE A 291 1.90 12.06 -21.22
C ILE A 291 1.34 12.50 -22.57
N VAL A 292 1.48 13.78 -22.92
CA VAL A 292 0.92 14.34 -24.17
C VAL A 292 1.54 13.68 -25.40
N LEU A 293 2.86 13.56 -25.44
CA LEU A 293 3.58 13.01 -26.59
C LEU A 293 3.35 11.50 -26.79
N ASN A 294 3.04 10.76 -25.72
CA ASN A 294 2.81 9.33 -25.82
C ASN A 294 1.33 8.94 -25.66
N PHE A 295 0.40 9.92 -25.74
CA PHE A 295 -1.02 9.71 -25.48
C PHE A 295 -1.62 8.53 -26.26
N LYS A 296 -1.35 8.43 -27.56
CA LYS A 296 -1.91 7.35 -28.39
C LYS A 296 -1.34 5.98 -28.06
N ARG A 297 -0.05 5.92 -27.74
CA ARG A 297 0.66 4.67 -27.49
C ARG A 297 0.34 4.11 -26.11
N ASP A 298 0.33 4.98 -25.11
CA ASP A 298 0.30 4.61 -23.71
C ASP A 298 -1.05 4.96 -23.05
N PHE A 299 -2.11 5.04 -23.88
CA PHE A 299 -3.44 5.47 -23.46
C PHE A 299 -3.95 4.73 -22.22
N HIS A 300 -3.76 3.40 -22.12
CA HIS A 300 -4.19 2.63 -20.96
C HIS A 300 -3.46 3.03 -19.67
N LEU A 301 -2.17 3.37 -19.73
CA LEU A 301 -1.40 3.86 -18.58
C LEU A 301 -1.93 5.24 -18.14
N ILE A 302 -2.24 6.10 -19.10
CA ILE A 302 -2.78 7.44 -18.85
C ILE A 302 -4.20 7.34 -18.28
N ALA A 303 -5.04 6.44 -18.82
CA ALA A 303 -6.38 6.21 -18.30
C ALA A 303 -6.34 5.73 -16.84
N TYR A 304 -5.43 4.81 -16.49
CA TYR A 304 -5.25 4.36 -15.12
C TYR A 304 -4.79 5.49 -14.19
N LEU A 305 -3.83 6.34 -14.62
CA LEU A 305 -3.45 7.54 -13.88
C LEU A 305 -4.65 8.46 -13.66
N ALA A 306 -5.41 8.75 -14.72
CA ALA A 306 -6.55 9.66 -14.64
C ALA A 306 -7.64 9.14 -13.68
N PHE A 307 -8.03 7.86 -13.77
CA PHE A 307 -9.01 7.27 -12.88
C PHE A 307 -8.53 7.24 -11.43
N SER A 308 -7.24 6.94 -11.20
CA SER A 308 -6.69 6.90 -9.86
C SER A 308 -6.63 8.29 -9.22
N TYR A 309 -6.14 9.31 -9.95
CA TYR A 309 -6.15 10.68 -9.45
C TYR A 309 -7.59 11.19 -9.23
N ALA A 310 -8.53 10.89 -10.13
CA ALA A 310 -9.93 11.24 -9.96
C ALA A 310 -10.51 10.63 -8.68
N LEU A 311 -10.24 9.33 -8.42
CA LEU A 311 -10.67 8.70 -7.17
C LEU A 311 -10.09 9.40 -5.94
N PHE A 312 -8.78 9.67 -5.92
CA PHE A 312 -8.12 10.26 -4.75
C PHE A 312 -8.56 11.71 -4.49
N ILE A 313 -8.75 12.50 -5.55
CA ILE A 313 -9.25 13.87 -5.43
C ILE A 313 -10.69 13.88 -4.91
N LEU A 314 -11.52 12.92 -5.34
CA LEU A 314 -12.92 12.80 -4.90
C LEU A 314 -13.04 12.15 -3.51
N TRP A 315 -11.99 11.54 -2.97
CA TRP A 315 -12.07 10.88 -1.67
C TRP A 315 -12.11 11.93 -0.54
N PRO A 316 -13.01 11.81 0.45
CA PRO A 316 -13.20 12.85 1.48
C PRO A 316 -11.97 13.13 2.32
N GLU A 317 -11.14 12.12 2.58
CA GLU A 317 -9.96 12.20 3.42
C GLU A 317 -8.67 12.02 2.61
N GLN A 318 -7.65 12.81 2.92
CA GLN A 318 -6.34 12.63 2.32
C GLN A 318 -5.71 11.31 2.75
N GLN A 319 -5.31 10.53 1.77
CA GLN A 319 -4.58 9.27 1.98
C GLN A 319 -3.07 9.52 1.77
N GLY A 320 -2.23 8.78 2.50
CA GLY A 320 -0.78 8.95 2.41
C GLY A 320 -0.18 8.48 1.08
N ILE A 321 1.14 8.74 0.90
CA ILE A 321 1.92 8.41 -0.32
C ILE A 321 1.77 6.95 -0.79
N ARG A 322 1.52 6.00 0.12
CA ARG A 322 1.33 4.58 -0.19
C ARG A 322 0.22 4.33 -1.22
N PHE A 323 -0.78 5.19 -1.29
CA PHE A 323 -1.86 5.08 -2.27
C PHE A 323 -1.40 5.42 -3.69
N LEU A 324 -0.34 6.22 -3.83
CA LEU A 324 0.26 6.56 -5.11
C LEU A 324 1.29 5.53 -5.61
N PHE A 325 1.65 4.49 -4.84
CA PHE A 325 2.66 3.52 -5.23
C PHE A 325 2.47 2.93 -6.63
N PRO A 326 1.26 2.52 -7.06
CA PRO A 326 1.07 2.02 -8.42
C PRO A 326 1.23 3.09 -9.51
N LEU A 327 1.15 4.38 -9.14
CA LEU A 327 1.25 5.50 -10.07
C LEU A 327 2.69 5.99 -10.23
N LEU A 328 3.52 5.88 -9.17
CA LEU A 328 4.91 6.35 -9.19
C LEU A 328 5.72 5.78 -10.37
N PRO A 329 5.64 4.46 -10.70
CA PRO A 329 6.32 3.89 -11.86
C PRO A 329 5.92 4.55 -13.18
N LEU A 330 4.64 4.91 -13.31
CA LEU A 330 4.11 5.56 -14.50
C LEU A 330 4.56 7.02 -14.59
N LEU A 331 4.55 7.76 -13.47
CA LEU A 331 5.04 9.14 -13.42
C LEU A 331 6.52 9.24 -13.79
N VAL A 332 7.36 8.35 -13.22
CA VAL A 332 8.80 8.28 -13.54
C VAL A 332 9.01 7.88 -15.02
N TYR A 333 8.23 6.93 -15.52
CA TYR A 333 8.26 6.57 -16.94
C TYR A 333 7.93 7.76 -17.84
N PHE A 334 6.85 8.50 -17.56
CA PHE A 334 6.47 9.67 -18.36
C PHE A 334 7.47 10.82 -18.21
N ALA A 335 8.07 11.02 -17.03
CA ALA A 335 9.17 11.97 -16.85
C ALA A 335 10.35 11.63 -17.78
N TYR A 336 10.77 10.35 -17.78
CA TYR A 336 11.82 9.89 -18.69
C TYR A 336 11.47 10.14 -20.16
N ARG A 337 10.24 9.83 -20.58
CA ARG A 337 9.77 10.05 -21.97
C ARG A 337 9.75 11.52 -22.36
N GLY A 338 9.35 12.39 -21.45
CA GLY A 338 9.38 13.85 -21.68
C GLY A 338 10.80 14.38 -21.80
N MET A 339 11.72 13.94 -20.91
CA MET A 339 13.15 14.29 -21.01
C MET A 339 13.77 13.76 -22.31
N ASP A 340 13.43 12.55 -22.71
CA ASP A 340 13.91 11.93 -23.96
C ASP A 340 13.43 12.70 -25.18
N ALA A 341 12.18 13.19 -25.18
CA ALA A 341 11.66 14.05 -26.25
C ALA A 341 12.30 15.46 -26.25
N ALA A 342 12.46 16.06 -25.07
CA ALA A 342 13.05 17.40 -24.95
C ALA A 342 14.50 17.46 -25.46
N ARG A 343 15.26 16.37 -25.28
CA ARG A 343 16.66 16.32 -25.82
C ARG A 343 16.71 16.46 -27.34
N PHE A 344 15.73 15.92 -28.07
CA PHE A 344 15.70 16.09 -29.54
C PHE A 344 15.33 17.51 -29.95
N ALA A 345 14.48 18.19 -29.17
CA ALA A 345 14.10 19.58 -29.45
C ALA A 345 15.20 20.59 -29.11
N LEU A 346 16.04 20.27 -28.08
CA LEU A 346 17.05 21.23 -27.58
C LEU A 346 18.45 21.04 -28.16
N THR A 347 18.74 19.86 -28.74
CA THR A 347 20.12 19.48 -29.08
C THR A 347 20.28 18.89 -30.48
N ASP A 348 19.72 19.52 -31.51
CA ASP A 348 20.04 19.13 -32.89
C ASP A 348 21.55 19.10 -33.14
N ALA A 349 22.31 19.98 -32.47
CA ALA A 349 23.76 20.07 -32.58
C ALA A 349 24.50 18.95 -31.74
N TYR A 350 23.90 18.48 -30.63
CA TYR A 350 24.58 17.55 -29.71
C TYR A 350 23.64 16.46 -29.14
N PRO A 351 23.03 15.59 -29.96
CA PRO A 351 22.04 14.61 -29.51
C PRO A 351 22.60 13.59 -28.50
N ARG A 352 23.91 13.32 -28.56
CA ARG A 352 24.57 12.43 -27.60
C ARG A 352 24.66 13.05 -26.21
N LEU A 353 24.90 14.36 -26.09
CA LEU A 353 24.97 15.07 -24.81
C LEU A 353 23.64 14.98 -24.06
N GLY A 354 22.50 15.27 -24.75
CA GLY A 354 21.18 15.18 -24.14
C GLY A 354 20.86 13.76 -23.62
N LEU A 355 21.27 12.72 -24.35
CA LEU A 355 21.12 11.33 -23.90
C LEU A 355 21.94 11.06 -22.63
N TRP A 356 23.19 11.51 -22.58
CA TRP A 356 24.04 11.32 -21.39
C TRP A 356 23.53 12.11 -20.19
N LEU A 357 22.99 13.32 -20.38
CA LEU A 357 22.39 14.10 -19.31
C LEU A 357 21.14 13.39 -18.73
N THR A 358 20.25 12.89 -19.59
CA THR A 358 19.07 12.13 -19.14
C THR A 358 19.47 10.85 -18.37
N ARG A 359 20.42 10.08 -18.91
CA ARG A 359 20.92 8.88 -18.24
C ARG A 359 21.63 9.20 -16.93
N GLY A 360 22.46 10.24 -16.93
CA GLY A 360 23.20 10.72 -15.77
C GLY A 360 22.28 11.14 -14.63
N PHE A 361 21.22 11.88 -14.95
CA PHE A 361 20.20 12.28 -13.96
C PHE A 361 19.59 11.06 -13.23
N TRP A 362 19.06 10.09 -14.00
CA TRP A 362 18.47 8.91 -13.39
C TRP A 362 19.47 7.98 -12.71
N LEU A 363 20.70 7.92 -13.20
CA LEU A 363 21.80 7.19 -12.55
C LEU A 363 22.15 7.80 -11.19
N VAL A 364 22.20 9.13 -11.09
CA VAL A 364 22.47 9.84 -9.84
C VAL A 364 21.37 9.55 -8.82
N ILE A 365 20.09 9.60 -9.22
CA ILE A 365 18.98 9.25 -8.34
C ILE A 365 19.10 7.80 -7.86
N ALA A 366 19.29 6.84 -8.78
CA ALA A 366 19.42 5.43 -8.44
C ALA A 366 20.60 5.16 -7.51
N ALA A 367 21.76 5.80 -7.76
CA ALA A 367 22.95 5.67 -6.94
C ALA A 367 22.77 6.28 -5.54
N SER A 368 22.11 7.45 -5.43
CA SER A 368 21.79 8.08 -4.15
C SER A 368 20.83 7.22 -3.34
N PHE A 369 19.78 6.69 -3.97
CA PHE A 369 18.86 5.74 -3.32
C PHE A 369 19.57 4.47 -2.86
N ALA A 370 20.44 3.90 -3.71
CA ALA A 370 21.24 2.73 -3.33
C ALA A 370 22.13 3.03 -2.12
N TRP A 371 22.78 4.19 -2.10
CA TRP A 371 23.62 4.61 -0.98
C TRP A 371 22.83 4.69 0.33
N THR A 372 21.69 5.38 0.33
CA THR A 372 20.80 5.50 1.50
C THR A 372 20.31 4.13 1.95
N SER A 373 19.82 3.30 1.04
CA SER A 373 19.28 1.98 1.36
C SER A 373 20.34 1.01 1.88
N LEU A 374 21.57 1.07 1.37
CA LEU A 374 22.71 0.32 1.91
C LEU A 374 23.06 0.79 3.34
N GLY A 375 23.00 2.10 3.60
CA GLY A 375 23.18 2.66 4.93
C GLY A 375 22.14 2.14 5.92
N LEU A 376 20.85 2.15 5.52
CA LEU A 376 19.75 1.61 6.32
C LEU A 376 19.91 0.11 6.58
N ALA A 377 20.26 -0.67 5.56
CA ALA A 377 20.48 -2.11 5.70
C ALA A 377 21.66 -2.42 6.64
N ARG A 378 22.77 -1.70 6.50
CA ARG A 378 23.91 -1.82 7.41
C ARG A 378 23.51 -1.51 8.84
N ASN A 379 22.78 -0.42 9.06
CA ASN A 379 22.26 -0.04 10.38
C ASN A 379 21.37 -1.13 10.97
N ASN A 380 20.41 -1.64 10.21
CA ASN A 380 19.51 -2.70 10.64
C ASN A 380 20.28 -3.97 11.06
N LEU A 381 21.23 -4.42 10.25
CA LEU A 381 22.02 -5.61 10.54
C LEU A 381 22.97 -5.40 11.74
N SER A 382 23.56 -4.21 11.90
CA SER A 382 24.46 -3.90 13.03
C SER A 382 23.74 -3.86 14.37
N HIS A 383 22.41 -3.56 14.37
CA HIS A 383 21.54 -3.59 15.56
C HIS A 383 20.79 -4.92 15.73
N GLY A 384 21.23 -6.00 15.08
CA GLY A 384 20.60 -7.31 15.20
C GLY A 384 19.14 -7.36 14.74
N ARG A 385 18.74 -6.49 13.80
CA ARG A 385 17.38 -6.36 13.27
C ARG A 385 16.34 -5.79 14.26
N GLY A 386 16.76 -5.06 15.27
CA GLY A 386 15.87 -4.45 16.28
C GLY A 386 15.72 -5.30 17.55
N PRO A 387 14.75 -5.00 18.43
CA PRO A 387 13.61 -4.08 18.25
C PRO A 387 14.00 -2.58 18.28
N TYR A 388 13.23 -1.76 17.58
CA TYR A 388 13.48 -0.30 17.44
C TYR A 388 12.58 0.58 18.31
N GLY A 389 12.02 -0.01 19.36
CA GLY A 389 11.20 0.73 20.32
C GLY A 389 9.72 0.86 19.93
N ASN A 390 9.23 0.03 19.00
CA ASN A 390 7.84 -0.01 18.57
C ASN A 390 7.04 -1.14 19.26
N VAL A 391 6.27 -1.89 18.50
CA VAL A 391 5.30 -2.88 19.02
C VAL A 391 5.99 -4.07 19.70
N PHE A 392 7.09 -4.56 19.13
CA PHE A 392 7.86 -5.70 19.64
C PHE A 392 8.97 -5.32 20.63
N ASP A 393 9.02 -4.04 21.05
CA ASP A 393 9.91 -3.60 22.12
C ASP A 393 9.60 -4.31 23.44
N PRO A 394 10.61 -4.69 24.25
CA PRO A 394 10.39 -5.39 25.52
C PRO A 394 9.39 -4.73 26.45
N LEU A 395 9.37 -3.39 26.53
CA LEU A 395 8.41 -2.67 27.37
C LEU A 395 6.97 -2.70 26.81
N SER A 396 6.82 -2.83 25.49
CA SER A 396 5.52 -3.01 24.86
C SER A 396 5.01 -4.43 25.11
N ILE A 397 5.88 -5.43 24.96
CA ILE A 397 5.54 -6.84 25.23
C ILE A 397 5.19 -7.03 26.71
N GLU A 398 5.97 -6.47 27.63
CA GLU A 398 5.68 -6.51 29.08
C GLU A 398 4.27 -5.96 29.38
N MET A 399 3.89 -4.85 28.79
CA MET A 399 2.55 -4.29 28.94
C MET A 399 1.47 -5.21 28.36
N PHE A 400 1.67 -5.78 27.18
CA PHE A 400 0.70 -6.72 26.59
C PHE A 400 0.56 -7.99 27.44
N GLU A 401 1.65 -8.53 27.95
CA GLU A 401 1.65 -9.71 28.85
C GLU A 401 0.90 -9.39 30.13
N PHE A 402 1.15 -8.24 30.74
CA PHE A 402 0.41 -7.80 31.93
C PHE A 402 -1.09 -7.72 31.66
N VAL A 403 -1.51 -7.03 30.61
CA VAL A 403 -2.93 -6.93 30.26
C VAL A 403 -3.52 -8.32 30.02
N LYS A 404 -2.80 -9.22 29.36
CA LYS A 404 -3.29 -10.57 29.07
C LYS A 404 -3.44 -11.43 30.32
N SER A 405 -2.53 -11.34 31.30
CA SER A 405 -2.53 -12.18 32.50
C SER A 405 -3.39 -11.63 33.63
N GLU A 406 -3.38 -10.31 33.80
CA GLU A 406 -3.94 -9.65 34.99
C GLU A 406 -5.34 -9.03 34.76
N THR A 407 -5.88 -9.09 33.53
CA THR A 407 -7.25 -8.64 33.28
C THR A 407 -8.18 -9.81 32.91
N PRO A 408 -9.49 -9.78 33.25
CA PRO A 408 -10.46 -10.79 32.86
C PRO A 408 -10.49 -11.03 31.34
N ALA A 409 -10.83 -12.24 30.91
CA ALA A 409 -10.85 -12.60 29.49
C ALA A 409 -11.90 -11.81 28.69
N ASP A 410 -12.97 -11.41 29.34
CA ASP A 410 -14.09 -10.61 28.79
C ASP A 410 -13.91 -9.09 28.99
N ALA A 411 -12.80 -8.66 29.59
CA ALA A 411 -12.53 -7.25 29.83
C ALA A 411 -12.41 -6.46 28.50
N VAL A 412 -12.92 -5.24 28.52
CA VAL A 412 -12.78 -4.26 27.47
C VAL A 412 -11.64 -3.30 27.82
N VAL A 413 -10.65 -3.19 26.93
CA VAL A 413 -9.44 -2.40 27.18
C VAL A 413 -9.31 -1.27 26.17
N SER A 414 -9.21 -0.03 26.64
CA SER A 414 -8.92 1.12 25.79
C SER A 414 -7.43 1.24 25.50
N PHE A 415 -7.09 1.43 24.23
CA PHE A 415 -5.72 1.68 23.79
C PHE A 415 -5.69 2.42 22.45
N TYR A 416 -4.69 3.27 22.21
CA TYR A 416 -4.58 4.09 20.98
C TYR A 416 -4.35 3.25 19.71
N LYS A 417 -3.99 1.98 19.83
CA LYS A 417 -3.89 1.00 18.74
C LYS A 417 -4.64 -0.28 19.13
N PRO A 418 -5.97 -0.23 19.12
CA PRO A 418 -6.80 -1.28 19.70
C PRO A 418 -6.64 -2.64 19.02
N ARG A 419 -6.45 -2.68 17.69
CA ARG A 419 -6.24 -3.94 16.97
C ARG A 419 -4.91 -4.59 17.34
N ALA A 420 -3.85 -3.79 17.54
CA ALA A 420 -2.58 -4.29 18.02
C ALA A 420 -2.72 -4.86 19.43
N LEU A 421 -3.40 -4.19 20.34
CA LEU A 421 -3.65 -4.70 21.69
C LEU A 421 -4.42 -6.02 21.63
N ARG A 422 -5.51 -6.10 20.87
CA ARG A 422 -6.28 -7.36 20.69
C ARG A 422 -5.41 -8.49 20.16
N LEU A 423 -4.56 -8.25 19.18
CA LEU A 423 -3.68 -9.27 18.60
C LEU A 423 -2.80 -9.95 19.64
N PHE A 424 -2.28 -9.19 20.62
CA PHE A 424 -1.39 -9.72 21.65
C PHE A 424 -2.12 -10.26 22.88
N THR A 425 -3.25 -9.66 23.25
CA THR A 425 -3.92 -9.93 24.53
C THR A 425 -5.17 -10.78 24.41
N ASP A 426 -5.76 -10.84 23.20
CA ASP A 426 -7.09 -11.45 22.95
C ASP A 426 -8.23 -10.79 23.76
N ARG A 427 -8.05 -9.53 24.20
CA ARG A 427 -9.08 -8.75 24.88
C ARG A 427 -9.89 -7.93 23.89
N ALA A 428 -11.18 -7.71 24.18
CA ALA A 428 -11.95 -6.70 23.48
C ALA A 428 -11.28 -5.33 23.64
N SER A 429 -11.14 -4.58 22.54
CA SER A 429 -10.37 -3.36 22.58
C SER A 429 -10.99 -2.27 21.71
N LEU A 430 -10.86 -1.03 22.16
CA LEU A 430 -11.38 0.16 21.51
C LEU A 430 -10.45 1.35 21.76
N LEU A 431 -10.61 2.43 20.99
CA LEU A 431 -9.88 3.68 21.19
C LEU A 431 -10.79 4.70 21.86
N ILE A 432 -10.31 5.29 22.96
CA ILE A 432 -11.00 6.40 23.65
C ILE A 432 -10.09 7.62 23.64
N ASP A 433 -10.51 8.69 22.99
CA ASP A 433 -9.87 10.01 22.96
C ASP A 433 -10.76 11.13 23.51
N THR A 434 -12.01 10.82 23.85
CA THR A 434 -13.01 11.74 24.42
C THR A 434 -13.58 11.20 25.74
N CYS A 435 -14.24 12.09 26.51
CA CYS A 435 -14.86 11.69 27.78
C CYS A 435 -16.00 10.68 27.64
N ASP A 436 -16.74 10.74 26.55
CA ASP A 436 -17.99 9.98 26.38
C ASP A 436 -17.77 8.46 26.30
N GLY A 437 -16.57 8.04 25.87
CA GLY A 437 -16.21 6.62 25.77
C GLY A 437 -15.71 5.97 27.07
N LEU A 438 -15.46 6.74 28.12
CA LEU A 438 -14.79 6.23 29.34
C LEU A 438 -15.55 5.12 30.07
N THR A 439 -16.88 5.09 29.96
CA THR A 439 -17.74 4.07 30.57
C THR A 439 -17.82 2.76 29.78
N LEU A 440 -17.24 2.71 28.57
CA LEU A 440 -17.25 1.55 27.70
C LEU A 440 -16.10 0.60 27.96
N ALA A 441 -15.08 1.03 28.70
CA ALA A 441 -13.89 0.23 29.00
C ALA A 441 -13.74 -0.05 30.49
N ASP A 442 -13.28 -1.28 30.79
CA ASP A 442 -12.94 -1.69 32.15
C ASP A 442 -11.50 -1.30 32.50
N TYR A 443 -10.64 -1.20 31.50
CA TYR A 443 -9.23 -0.85 31.64
C TYR A 443 -8.80 0.15 30.56
N MET A 444 -7.78 0.94 30.88
CA MET A 444 -7.18 1.89 29.96
C MET A 444 -5.67 1.79 29.97
N VAL A 445 -5.07 1.63 28.80
CA VAL A 445 -3.62 1.66 28.60
C VAL A 445 -3.24 2.98 27.97
N LEU A 446 -2.43 3.77 28.65
CA LEU A 446 -1.93 5.04 28.15
C LEU A 446 -0.42 4.98 27.87
N ARG A 447 -0.01 5.56 26.76
CA ARG A 447 1.40 5.81 26.45
C ARG A 447 1.87 7.08 27.17
N LYS A 448 2.97 6.99 27.94
CA LYS A 448 3.52 8.11 28.73
C LYS A 448 4.13 9.22 27.86
N SER A 449 4.74 8.86 26.75
CA SER A 449 5.26 9.81 25.78
C SER A 449 4.13 10.32 24.90
N ARG A 450 3.82 11.61 25.00
CA ARG A 450 2.71 12.29 24.30
C ARG A 450 3.07 12.70 22.86
N GLY A 451 3.79 11.92 22.09
CA GLY A 451 3.86 12.18 20.64
C GLY A 451 2.44 12.20 20.03
N ASP A 452 2.30 12.42 18.74
CA ASP A 452 1.03 12.41 17.98
C ASP A 452 0.28 11.08 18.15
N VAL A 453 -0.36 10.89 19.30
CA VAL A 453 -1.08 9.67 19.69
C VAL A 453 -2.50 10.06 20.06
N ASP A 454 -3.46 9.49 19.33
CA ASP A 454 -4.89 9.66 19.60
C ASP A 454 -5.23 8.90 20.91
N GLN A 455 -5.14 9.57 22.04
CA GLN A 455 -5.53 9.06 23.36
C GLN A 455 -5.96 10.21 24.27
N ILE A 456 -6.93 9.92 25.14
CA ILE A 456 -7.32 10.89 26.20
C ILE A 456 -6.17 11.03 27.21
N SER A 457 -5.89 12.27 27.64
CA SER A 457 -4.88 12.50 28.68
C SER A 457 -5.47 12.33 30.10
N PRO A 458 -4.65 11.91 31.09
CA PRO A 458 -5.12 11.81 32.47
C PRO A 458 -5.76 13.12 32.99
N GLU A 459 -5.18 14.27 32.65
CA GLU A 459 -5.72 15.60 33.06
C GLU A 459 -7.08 15.87 32.42
N LYS A 460 -7.29 15.44 31.18
CA LYS A 460 -8.59 15.54 30.51
C LYS A 460 -9.62 14.62 31.16
N ILE A 461 -9.22 13.42 31.59
CA ILE A 461 -10.10 12.48 32.28
C ILE A 461 -10.59 13.10 33.63
N GLU A 462 -9.71 13.77 34.41
CA GLU A 462 -10.08 14.42 35.64
C GLU A 462 -11.11 15.55 35.42
N SER A 463 -11.08 16.21 34.27
CA SER A 463 -12.02 17.27 33.88
C SER A 463 -13.34 16.72 33.27
N CYS A 464 -13.46 15.44 33.02
CA CYS A 464 -14.67 14.83 32.46
C CYS A 464 -15.80 14.84 33.52
N HIS A 465 -17.02 15.17 33.09
CA HIS A 465 -18.21 15.10 33.95
C HIS A 465 -18.70 13.66 34.20
N VAL A 466 -17.92 12.65 33.74
CA VAL A 466 -18.23 11.24 33.95
C VAL A 466 -17.69 10.79 35.30
N SER A 467 -18.55 10.14 36.10
CA SER A 467 -18.19 9.67 37.44
C SER A 467 -17.39 8.35 37.40
N VAL A 468 -16.12 8.41 36.93
CA VAL A 468 -15.21 7.30 36.93
C VAL A 468 -13.98 7.56 37.79
N ALA A 469 -13.46 6.51 38.43
CA ALA A 469 -12.19 6.54 39.14
C ALA A 469 -11.17 5.70 38.37
N LEU A 470 -9.94 6.18 38.28
CA LEU A 470 -8.81 5.49 37.68
C LEU A 470 -7.88 4.98 38.79
N THR A 471 -7.62 3.69 38.84
CA THR A 471 -6.64 3.08 39.73
C THR A 471 -5.49 2.54 38.91
N GLU A 472 -4.27 3.07 39.12
CA GLU A 472 -3.06 2.55 38.47
C GLU A 472 -2.78 1.14 38.98
N ILE A 473 -2.71 0.16 38.06
CA ILE A 473 -2.46 -1.23 38.38
C ILE A 473 -1.14 -1.74 37.77
N PHE A 474 -0.59 -1.04 36.78
CA PHE A 474 0.71 -1.35 36.18
C PHE A 474 1.34 -0.08 35.60
N SER A 475 2.66 -0.04 35.66
CA SER A 475 3.42 1.09 35.08
C SER A 475 4.83 0.64 34.73
N ASN A 476 5.26 0.96 33.50
CA ASN A 476 6.65 0.86 33.09
C ASN A 476 7.14 2.18 32.46
N LYS A 477 8.32 2.22 31.85
CA LYS A 477 8.88 3.46 31.30
C LYS A 477 8.06 4.03 30.13
N LYS A 478 7.26 3.20 29.42
CA LYS A 478 6.50 3.59 28.22
C LYS A 478 5.01 3.69 28.43
N PHE A 479 4.45 2.82 29.30
CA PHE A 479 3.01 2.65 29.45
C PHE A 479 2.58 2.71 30.90
N VAL A 480 1.32 3.04 31.11
CA VAL A 480 0.60 2.90 32.37
C VAL A 480 -0.75 2.25 32.09
N VAL A 481 -1.17 1.33 32.93
CA VAL A 481 -2.47 0.66 32.86
C VAL A 481 -3.31 1.09 34.07
N TYR A 482 -4.49 1.59 33.79
CA TYR A 482 -5.48 1.95 34.79
C TYR A 482 -6.66 0.99 34.74
N GLN A 483 -7.16 0.60 35.91
CA GLN A 483 -8.49 0.05 36.06
C GLN A 483 -9.49 1.19 36.14
N ILE A 484 -10.59 1.10 35.39
CA ILE A 484 -11.70 2.07 35.41
C ILE A 484 -12.80 1.50 36.32
N SER A 485 -13.25 2.27 37.30
CA SER A 485 -14.37 1.93 38.17
C SER A 485 -15.35 3.10 38.29
N PRO A 486 -16.65 2.85 38.49
CA PRO A 486 -17.59 3.92 38.86
C PRO A 486 -17.17 4.59 40.16
N LYS A 487 -17.33 5.93 40.24
CA LYS A 487 -17.13 6.67 41.48
C LYS A 487 -18.34 6.56 42.37
#